data_e535189ca064951521b108d828320e3a
#
_entry.id   e535189ca064951521b108d828320e3a
#
_cell.length_a   1.000
_cell.length_b   1.000
_cell.length_c   1.000
_cell.angle_alpha   90.00
_cell.angle_beta   90.00
_cell.angle_gamma   90.00
#
_symmetry.space_group_name_H-M   'P 1'
#
loop_
_entity.id
_entity.type
_entity.pdbx_description
1 polymer ?
#
loop_
_entity_poly.entity_id
_entity_poly.type
_entity_poly.pdbx_seq_one_letter_code
_entity_poly.pdbx_strand_id
1 'polypeptide(L)'
;NYDAGRIAVLKDYNAAIKEVKKDSYVILEHFCDSKEENELAADGMHLWRNLNNAYCQSAMGYAENSSFSSLYEKNTAWVGFMESHDEERTAYKQSQWGDGVLKTDLDARMNQLALNTTFFLTVPGPKMVWQFGEMGYDISIEENGRTGRKPLHWEYLDNADRKGLHDVYAGLMKLRNAHPELFDANATLTWKVETSDWDNGRTLLVKSITGKQLVVVGNFTHTATDIVFPATPGNWTNYFTGKSETVNKQVNVPAHGYVVYTNF
;
A
#
# COMPACT_ATOMS: atom_id res chain seq x y z
N ASN A 1 3.01 26.43 6.42
CA ASN A 1 3.18 27.65 5.63
C ASN A 1 4.36 27.51 4.69
N TYR A 2 4.21 27.95 3.44
CA TYR A 2 5.25 27.98 2.42
C TYR A 2 6.45 28.85 2.84
N ASP A 3 7.69 28.35 2.67
CA ASP A 3 8.92 29.05 3.03
C ASP A 3 10.02 28.84 1.96
N ALA A 4 10.26 29.90 1.17
CA ALA A 4 11.26 29.87 0.10
C ALA A 4 12.70 29.69 0.61
N GLY A 5 13.02 30.19 1.84
CA GLY A 5 14.34 30.04 2.44
C GLY A 5 14.63 28.58 2.81
N ARG A 6 13.65 27.88 3.41
CA ARG A 6 13.74 26.46 3.72
C ARG A 6 13.90 25.63 2.45
N ILE A 7 13.12 25.92 1.40
CA ILE A 7 13.24 25.25 0.09
C ILE A 7 14.66 25.41 -0.47
N ALA A 8 15.23 26.62 -0.45
CA ALA A 8 16.58 26.87 -0.95
C ALA A 8 17.63 26.02 -0.23
N VAL A 9 17.58 25.97 1.11
CA VAL A 9 18.50 25.14 1.91
C VAL A 9 18.37 23.66 1.58
N LEU A 10 17.16 23.14 1.41
CA LEU A 10 16.96 21.73 1.07
C LEU A 10 17.44 21.38 -0.34
N LYS A 11 17.26 22.30 -1.30
CA LYS A 11 17.83 22.16 -2.66
C LYS A 11 19.35 22.16 -2.64
N ASP A 12 19.99 23.02 -1.84
CA ASP A 12 21.45 23.04 -1.68
C ASP A 12 21.96 21.69 -1.09
N TYR A 13 21.26 21.12 -0.10
CA TYR A 13 21.60 19.80 0.42
C TYR A 13 21.44 18.72 -0.64
N ASN A 14 20.33 18.73 -1.39
CA ASN A 14 20.12 17.77 -2.48
C ASN A 14 21.23 17.86 -3.53
N ALA A 15 21.61 19.09 -3.95
CA ALA A 15 22.68 19.33 -4.91
C ALA A 15 24.03 18.77 -4.39
N ALA A 16 24.42 19.09 -3.15
CA ALA A 16 25.65 18.59 -2.54
C ALA A 16 25.70 17.06 -2.44
N ILE A 17 24.58 16.40 -2.09
CA ILE A 17 24.50 14.93 -2.08
C ILE A 17 24.67 14.38 -3.49
N LYS A 18 24.03 14.98 -4.49
CA LYS A 18 24.10 14.55 -5.91
C LYS A 18 25.47 14.77 -6.54
N GLU A 19 26.27 15.73 -6.07
CA GLU A 19 27.68 15.89 -6.46
C GLU A 19 28.53 14.69 -6.06
N VAL A 20 28.26 14.10 -4.88
CA VAL A 20 29.00 12.91 -4.39
C VAL A 20 28.48 11.64 -5.04
N LYS A 21 27.14 11.50 -5.16
CA LYS A 21 26.50 10.34 -5.75
C LYS A 21 25.23 10.74 -6.47
N LYS A 22 25.31 10.87 -7.79
CA LYS A 22 24.26 11.39 -8.67
C LYS A 22 22.92 10.65 -8.55
N ASP A 23 22.94 9.35 -8.30
CA ASP A 23 21.79 8.46 -8.22
C ASP A 23 21.29 8.22 -6.79
N SER A 24 21.73 9.03 -5.82
CA SER A 24 21.24 8.96 -4.44
C SER A 24 19.75 9.33 -4.36
N TYR A 25 19.00 8.62 -3.55
CA TYR A 25 17.67 9.04 -3.12
C TYR A 25 17.78 9.97 -1.93
N VAL A 26 17.07 11.10 -1.99
CA VAL A 26 16.89 12.03 -0.87
C VAL A 26 15.42 12.01 -0.52
N ILE A 27 15.07 11.57 0.69
CA ILE A 27 13.70 11.47 1.17
C ILE A 27 13.54 12.43 2.34
N LEU A 28 12.60 13.35 2.23
CA LEU A 28 12.39 14.40 3.22
C LEU A 28 11.25 14.04 4.17
N GLU A 29 11.50 14.14 5.47
CA GLU A 29 10.48 14.18 6.51
C GLU A 29 10.06 15.63 6.70
N HIS A 30 9.18 16.11 5.82
CA HIS A 30 8.95 17.54 5.66
C HIS A 30 7.53 18.00 6.03
N PHE A 31 6.53 17.21 5.90
CA PHE A 31 5.13 17.40 6.33
C PHE A 31 4.68 18.89 6.43
N CYS A 32 4.75 19.61 5.34
CA CYS A 32 4.40 21.03 5.34
C CYS A 32 3.41 21.40 4.22
N ASP A 33 3.49 22.60 3.72
CA ASP A 33 2.62 23.13 2.66
C ASP A 33 2.79 22.33 1.35
N SER A 34 1.69 21.84 0.76
CA SER A 34 1.72 21.03 -0.46
C SER A 34 2.41 21.70 -1.65
N LYS A 35 2.37 23.05 -1.74
CA LYS A 35 3.09 23.78 -2.79
C LYS A 35 4.60 23.65 -2.60
N GLU A 36 5.08 23.73 -1.35
CA GLU A 36 6.48 23.53 -1.01
C GLU A 36 6.94 22.11 -1.29
N GLU A 37 6.17 21.13 -0.85
CA GLU A 37 6.44 19.71 -1.10
C GLU A 37 6.52 19.39 -2.60
N ASN A 38 5.59 19.92 -3.41
CA ASN A 38 5.61 19.76 -4.86
C ASN A 38 6.84 20.41 -5.51
N GLU A 39 7.31 21.55 -4.99
CA GLU A 39 8.53 22.21 -5.49
C GLU A 39 9.79 21.38 -5.17
N LEU A 40 9.87 20.79 -3.98
CA LEU A 40 10.96 19.92 -3.59
C LEU A 40 10.94 18.59 -4.40
N ALA A 41 9.75 18.05 -4.65
CA ALA A 41 9.55 16.90 -5.52
C ALA A 41 9.99 17.18 -6.97
N ALA A 42 9.70 18.38 -7.50
CA ALA A 42 10.14 18.80 -8.84
C ALA A 42 11.66 18.93 -8.95
N ASP A 43 12.36 19.19 -7.83
CA ASP A 43 13.82 19.18 -7.74
C ASP A 43 14.43 17.75 -7.62
N GLY A 44 13.63 16.72 -7.72
CA GLY A 44 14.05 15.31 -7.72
C GLY A 44 14.25 14.72 -6.32
N MET A 45 13.71 15.35 -5.29
CA MET A 45 13.63 14.77 -3.94
C MET A 45 12.35 13.94 -3.77
N HIS A 46 12.36 13.03 -2.82
CA HIS A 46 11.19 12.28 -2.38
C HIS A 46 10.69 12.79 -1.03
N LEU A 47 9.40 12.59 -0.76
CA LEU A 47 8.76 13.01 0.48
C LEU A 47 7.96 11.84 1.08
N TRP A 48 7.91 11.76 2.40
CA TRP A 48 7.08 10.78 3.08
C TRP A 48 5.59 11.09 2.89
N ARG A 49 4.81 10.02 2.65
CA ARG A 49 3.35 10.08 2.62
C ARG A 49 2.80 9.11 3.66
N ASN A 50 2.33 9.64 4.78
CA ASN A 50 1.75 8.86 5.87
C ASN A 50 0.29 8.49 5.56
N LEU A 51 0.00 7.19 5.50
CA LEU A 51 -1.36 6.66 5.37
C LEU A 51 -1.74 5.73 6.53
N ASN A 52 -1.01 5.76 7.64
CA ASN A 52 -1.26 4.88 8.77
C ASN A 52 -2.72 4.89 9.21
N ASN A 53 -3.33 6.07 9.38
CA ASN A 53 -4.72 6.15 9.81
C ASN A 53 -5.67 5.42 8.86
N ALA A 54 -5.57 5.66 7.55
CA ALA A 54 -6.44 5.04 6.56
C ALA A 54 -6.30 3.51 6.52
N TYR A 55 -5.06 3.02 6.57
CA TYR A 55 -4.79 1.58 6.59
C TYR A 55 -5.14 0.93 7.93
N CYS A 56 -5.00 1.61 9.05
CA CYS A 56 -5.50 1.13 10.34
C CYS A 56 -7.03 1.02 10.36
N GLN A 57 -7.76 2.02 9.87
CA GLN A 57 -9.22 1.97 9.77
C GLN A 57 -9.65 0.81 8.88
N SER A 58 -9.05 0.68 7.71
CA SER A 58 -9.31 -0.43 6.81
C SER A 58 -8.97 -1.79 7.43
N ALA A 59 -7.83 -1.94 8.10
CA ALA A 59 -7.44 -3.17 8.78
C ALA A 59 -8.42 -3.57 9.87
N MET A 60 -8.94 -2.61 10.61
CA MET A 60 -9.95 -2.83 11.64
C MET A 60 -11.35 -3.13 11.10
N GLY A 61 -11.61 -2.94 9.81
CA GLY A 61 -12.91 -3.19 9.18
C GLY A 61 -13.84 -1.97 9.14
N TYR A 62 -13.32 -0.77 9.34
CA TYR A 62 -14.09 0.47 9.36
C TYR A 62 -13.96 1.24 8.04
N ALA A 63 -15.10 1.53 7.40
CA ALA A 63 -15.15 2.33 6.18
C ALA A 63 -14.77 3.79 6.42
N GLU A 64 -15.19 4.37 7.54
CA GLU A 64 -14.89 5.76 7.89
C GLU A 64 -13.38 6.00 7.99
N ASN A 65 -12.92 7.08 7.35
CA ASN A 65 -11.51 7.49 7.29
C ASN A 65 -10.55 6.44 6.66
N SER A 66 -11.08 5.49 5.87
CA SER A 66 -10.29 4.43 5.23
C SER A 66 -9.98 4.70 3.75
N SER A 67 -10.14 5.94 3.24
CA SER A 67 -9.78 6.28 1.85
C SER A 67 -8.27 6.14 1.63
N PHE A 68 -7.89 5.48 0.52
CA PHE A 68 -6.48 5.34 0.11
C PHE A 68 -6.06 6.37 -0.94
N SER A 69 -6.96 7.29 -1.34
CA SER A 69 -6.72 8.18 -2.48
C SER A 69 -5.47 9.06 -2.33
N SER A 70 -5.11 9.45 -1.11
CA SER A 70 -3.91 10.26 -0.86
C SER A 70 -2.58 9.51 -1.06
N LEU A 71 -2.60 8.18 -1.30
CA LEU A 71 -1.38 7.42 -1.61
C LEU A 71 -0.78 7.81 -2.97
N TYR A 72 -1.58 8.32 -3.91
CA TYR A 72 -1.14 8.65 -5.26
C TYR A 72 -1.79 9.94 -5.78
N GLU A 73 -0.99 10.96 -5.96
CA GLU A 73 -1.39 12.29 -6.47
C GLU A 73 -0.81 12.57 -7.87
N LYS A 74 -0.86 11.60 -8.76
CA LYS A 74 -0.34 11.66 -10.15
C LYS A 74 1.17 11.92 -10.25
N ASN A 75 1.91 11.63 -9.19
CA ASN A 75 3.35 11.69 -9.20
C ASN A 75 3.94 10.55 -8.35
N THR A 76 5.19 10.21 -8.61
CA THR A 76 5.91 9.12 -7.94
C THR A 76 6.98 9.64 -6.97
N ALA A 77 6.91 10.90 -6.56
CA ALA A 77 7.83 11.46 -5.58
C ALA A 77 7.49 11.03 -4.14
N TRP A 78 6.25 10.67 -3.88
CA TRP A 78 5.79 10.30 -2.54
C TRP A 78 6.17 8.86 -2.20
N VAL A 79 6.92 8.70 -1.11
CA VAL A 79 7.20 7.39 -0.48
C VAL A 79 6.06 7.09 0.49
N GLY A 80 5.10 6.31 0.04
CA GLY A 80 3.95 5.94 0.87
C GLY A 80 4.32 4.90 1.94
N PHE A 81 3.69 4.98 3.11
CA PHE A 81 3.82 3.96 4.15
C PHE A 81 2.52 3.76 4.93
N MET A 82 2.31 2.52 5.38
CA MET A 82 1.21 2.12 6.26
C MET A 82 1.62 2.19 7.73
N GLU A 83 2.88 1.95 8.01
CA GLU A 83 3.48 1.92 9.36
C GLU A 83 4.86 2.56 9.33
N SER A 84 5.28 3.14 10.45
CA SER A 84 6.63 3.66 10.65
C SER A 84 7.07 3.52 12.12
N HIS A 85 8.19 4.15 12.47
CA HIS A 85 8.67 4.23 13.84
C HIS A 85 7.78 5.12 14.74
N ASP A 86 6.94 5.98 14.15
CA ASP A 86 6.10 6.95 14.86
C ASP A 86 4.63 6.53 14.95
N GLU A 87 4.16 5.61 14.12
CA GLU A 87 2.77 5.19 14.09
C GLU A 87 2.56 3.79 14.69
N GLU A 88 1.35 3.59 15.22
CA GLU A 88 0.94 2.27 15.73
C GLU A 88 0.81 1.25 14.59
N ARG A 89 1.08 -0.01 14.90
CA ARG A 89 0.99 -1.14 13.97
C ARG A 89 -0.45 -1.42 13.56
N THR A 90 -0.67 -1.64 12.27
CA THR A 90 -2.00 -1.98 11.72
C THR A 90 -2.55 -3.26 12.34
N ALA A 91 -1.70 -4.30 12.46
CA ALA A 91 -2.09 -5.56 13.10
C ALA A 91 -2.38 -5.42 14.60
N TYR A 92 -1.67 -4.57 15.31
CA TYR A 92 -1.98 -4.26 16.70
C TYR A 92 -3.33 -3.55 16.83
N LYS A 93 -3.56 -2.49 16.04
CA LYS A 93 -4.86 -1.81 16.00
C LYS A 93 -6.00 -2.79 15.75
N GLN A 94 -5.83 -3.67 14.77
CA GLN A 94 -6.79 -4.70 14.41
C GLN A 94 -7.09 -5.64 15.60
N SER A 95 -6.07 -6.13 16.32
CA SER A 95 -6.25 -7.03 17.46
C SER A 95 -6.96 -6.37 18.65
N GLN A 96 -6.82 -5.05 18.80
CA GLN A 96 -7.43 -4.30 19.90
C GLN A 96 -8.85 -3.81 19.58
N TRP A 97 -9.07 -3.32 18.35
CA TRP A 97 -10.30 -2.60 17.98
C TRP A 97 -10.92 -3.08 16.67
N GLY A 98 -10.49 -4.23 16.13
CA GLY A 98 -11.07 -4.81 14.92
C GLY A 98 -12.56 -5.13 15.09
N ASP A 99 -13.31 -4.95 13.99
CA ASP A 99 -14.72 -5.29 13.94
C ASP A 99 -14.91 -6.79 13.72
N GLY A 100 -15.81 -7.39 14.49
CA GLY A 100 -16.18 -8.81 14.37
C GLY A 100 -14.96 -9.74 14.39
N VAL A 101 -14.86 -10.58 13.36
CA VAL A 101 -13.77 -11.57 13.20
C VAL A 101 -12.38 -10.94 13.06
N LEU A 102 -12.29 -9.70 12.59
CA LEU A 102 -11.02 -8.98 12.46
C LEU A 102 -10.36 -8.66 13.80
N LYS A 103 -11.06 -8.81 14.91
CA LYS A 103 -10.47 -8.70 16.25
C LYS A 103 -9.91 -10.02 16.76
N THR A 104 -10.57 -11.13 16.49
CA THR A 104 -10.37 -12.39 17.22
C THR A 104 -9.80 -13.53 16.39
N ASP A 105 -9.98 -13.49 15.06
CA ASP A 105 -9.56 -14.55 14.14
C ASP A 105 -8.29 -14.13 13.40
N LEU A 106 -7.21 -14.90 13.56
CA LEU A 106 -5.92 -14.56 12.98
C LEU A 106 -5.93 -14.69 11.45
N ASP A 107 -6.59 -15.72 10.89
CA ASP A 107 -6.69 -15.89 9.43
C ASP A 107 -7.43 -14.69 8.80
N ALA A 108 -8.59 -14.31 9.34
CA ALA A 108 -9.33 -13.14 8.88
C ALA A 108 -8.50 -11.85 8.97
N ARG A 109 -7.74 -11.66 10.07
CA ARG A 109 -6.82 -10.53 10.24
C ARG A 109 -5.76 -10.49 9.16
N MET A 110 -5.07 -11.61 8.92
CA MET A 110 -3.99 -11.67 7.92
C MET A 110 -4.53 -11.50 6.50
N ASN A 111 -5.71 -12.04 6.19
CA ASN A 111 -6.38 -11.82 4.92
C ASN A 111 -6.74 -10.34 4.69
N GLN A 112 -7.26 -9.64 5.70
CA GLN A 112 -7.52 -8.21 5.62
C GLN A 112 -6.25 -7.38 5.46
N LEU A 113 -5.15 -7.75 6.12
CA LEU A 113 -3.84 -7.10 5.93
C LEU A 113 -3.27 -7.38 4.53
N ALA A 114 -3.44 -8.59 4.02
CA ALA A 114 -3.05 -8.94 2.65
C ALA A 114 -3.84 -8.14 1.61
N LEU A 115 -5.16 -7.98 1.83
CA LEU A 115 -6.00 -7.10 1.02
C LEU A 115 -5.50 -5.64 1.04
N ASN A 116 -5.22 -5.07 2.22
CA ASN A 116 -4.60 -3.74 2.35
C ASN A 116 -3.28 -3.65 1.56
N THR A 117 -2.44 -4.67 1.67
CA THR A 117 -1.14 -4.76 1.00
C THR A 117 -1.27 -4.75 -0.52
N THR A 118 -2.30 -5.40 -1.08
CA THR A 118 -2.53 -5.36 -2.53
C THR A 118 -2.81 -3.94 -3.01
N PHE A 119 -3.62 -3.15 -2.30
CA PHE A 119 -3.91 -1.75 -2.62
C PHE A 119 -2.76 -0.80 -2.25
N PHE A 120 -1.79 -1.25 -1.52
CA PHE A 120 -0.59 -0.47 -1.18
C PHE A 120 0.54 -0.69 -2.20
N LEU A 121 0.95 -1.96 -2.39
CA LEU A 121 2.10 -2.30 -3.21
C LEU A 121 1.82 -2.28 -4.73
N THR A 122 0.57 -2.32 -5.17
CA THR A 122 0.23 -2.24 -6.60
C THR A 122 0.07 -0.81 -7.13
N VAL A 123 0.07 0.19 -6.25
CA VAL A 123 0.04 1.61 -6.64
C VAL A 123 1.42 2.07 -7.11
N PRO A 124 1.56 2.84 -8.20
CA PRO A 124 2.83 3.39 -8.66
C PRO A 124 3.56 4.23 -7.60
N GLY A 125 4.87 4.42 -7.79
CA GLY A 125 5.74 5.15 -6.88
C GLY A 125 6.34 4.29 -5.76
N PRO A 126 7.35 4.83 -5.05
CA PRO A 126 8.09 4.11 -4.01
C PRO A 126 7.23 3.86 -2.75
N LYS A 127 7.58 2.83 -2.02
CA LYS A 127 6.90 2.42 -0.80
C LYS A 127 7.92 2.08 0.28
N MET A 128 7.59 2.40 1.53
CA MET A 128 8.31 1.89 2.70
C MET A 128 7.48 0.80 3.37
N VAL A 129 8.10 -0.33 3.65
CA VAL A 129 7.57 -1.38 4.51
C VAL A 129 8.31 -1.31 5.84
N TRP A 130 7.56 -1.14 6.93
CA TRP A 130 8.15 -1.07 8.25
C TRP A 130 8.37 -2.48 8.82
N GLN A 131 9.34 -2.60 9.73
CA GLN A 131 9.81 -3.83 10.35
C GLN A 131 8.65 -4.76 10.76
N PHE A 132 8.66 -6.01 10.23
CA PHE A 132 7.70 -7.08 10.47
C PHE A 132 6.23 -6.78 10.08
N GLY A 133 5.95 -5.65 9.41
CA GLY A 133 4.62 -5.37 8.88
C GLY A 133 4.16 -6.45 7.90
N GLU A 134 5.11 -7.04 7.16
CA GLU A 134 4.87 -8.15 6.22
C GLU A 134 4.47 -9.48 6.89
N MET A 135 4.58 -9.55 8.21
CA MET A 135 4.16 -10.71 9.02
C MET A 135 3.00 -10.37 9.96
N GLY A 136 2.40 -9.17 9.80
CA GLY A 136 1.32 -8.73 10.67
C GLY A 136 1.78 -8.52 12.11
N TYR A 137 2.85 -7.73 12.29
CA TYR A 137 3.41 -7.42 13.62
C TYR A 137 2.41 -6.71 14.52
N ASP A 138 2.00 -7.37 15.59
CA ASP A 138 0.91 -6.96 16.48
C ASP A 138 1.37 -6.54 17.90
N ILE A 139 2.62 -6.14 18.01
CA ILE A 139 3.16 -5.53 19.23
C ILE A 139 3.01 -4.01 19.17
N SER A 140 2.48 -3.41 20.22
CA SER A 140 2.28 -1.96 20.29
C SER A 140 3.58 -1.16 20.13
N ILE A 141 3.45 0.02 19.56
CA ILE A 141 4.55 1.00 19.54
C ILE A 141 4.99 1.41 20.95
N GLU A 142 4.11 1.27 21.96
CA GLU A 142 4.42 1.59 23.35
C GLU A 142 5.16 0.46 24.09
N GLU A 143 5.35 -0.71 23.45
CA GLU A 143 6.13 -1.80 24.05
C GLU A 143 7.56 -1.35 24.33
N ASN A 144 8.02 -1.51 25.57
CA ASN A 144 9.31 -0.99 26.06
C ASN A 144 9.46 0.54 25.94
N GLY A 145 8.33 1.27 25.92
CA GLY A 145 8.28 2.69 25.64
C GLY A 145 8.36 3.03 24.15
N ARG A 146 7.81 4.17 23.74
CA ARG A 146 7.64 4.57 22.34
C ARG A 146 8.94 4.47 21.51
N THR A 147 10.05 4.93 22.06
CA THR A 147 11.39 4.90 21.43
C THR A 147 12.21 3.66 21.78
N GLY A 148 11.68 2.78 22.62
CA GLY A 148 12.34 1.57 23.06
C GLY A 148 12.45 0.51 21.97
N ARG A 149 13.41 -0.42 22.15
CA ARG A 149 13.60 -1.54 21.22
C ARG A 149 12.38 -2.46 21.23
N LYS A 150 11.83 -2.71 20.04
CA LYS A 150 10.72 -3.65 19.86
C LYS A 150 11.25 -5.09 19.78
N PRO A 151 10.54 -6.07 20.37
CA PRO A 151 10.95 -7.48 20.28
C PRO A 151 10.93 -7.97 18.84
N LEU A 152 11.84 -8.90 18.54
CA LEU A 152 11.93 -9.57 17.24
C LEU A 152 11.12 -10.86 17.29
N HIS A 153 10.26 -11.05 16.31
CA HIS A 153 9.34 -12.20 16.22
C HIS A 153 9.52 -12.95 14.90
N TRP A 154 10.71 -13.52 14.68
CA TRP A 154 11.00 -14.33 13.50
C TRP A 154 10.15 -15.61 13.43
N GLU A 155 9.72 -16.13 14.59
CA GLU A 155 8.83 -17.28 14.73
C GLU A 155 7.41 -17.02 14.16
N TYR A 156 7.07 -15.77 13.82
CA TYR A 156 5.82 -15.47 13.11
C TYR A 156 5.74 -16.20 11.77
N LEU A 157 6.87 -16.48 11.13
CA LEU A 157 6.91 -17.25 9.89
C LEU A 157 6.57 -18.73 10.06
N ASP A 158 6.57 -19.26 11.29
CA ASP A 158 6.15 -20.64 11.58
C ASP A 158 4.62 -20.76 11.61
N ASN A 159 3.88 -19.65 11.68
CA ASN A 159 2.43 -19.60 11.59
C ASN A 159 1.99 -19.45 10.13
N ALA A 160 1.08 -20.33 9.67
CA ALA A 160 0.66 -20.40 8.27
C ALA A 160 -0.02 -19.10 7.78
N ASP A 161 -0.86 -18.47 8.62
CA ASP A 161 -1.62 -17.28 8.23
C ASP A 161 -0.68 -16.07 8.06
N ARG A 162 0.26 -15.88 9.00
CA ARG A 162 1.28 -14.83 8.93
C ARG A 162 2.25 -15.04 7.76
N LYS A 163 2.62 -16.30 7.53
CA LYS A 163 3.41 -16.67 6.34
C LYS A 163 2.65 -16.37 5.06
N GLY A 164 1.35 -16.61 5.02
CA GLY A 164 0.48 -16.25 3.89
C GLY A 164 0.54 -14.76 3.58
N LEU A 165 0.46 -13.90 4.60
CA LEU A 165 0.65 -12.44 4.43
C LEU A 165 2.05 -12.11 3.88
N HIS A 166 3.10 -12.69 4.47
CA HIS A 166 4.47 -12.51 3.98
C HIS A 166 4.62 -12.90 2.50
N ASP A 167 4.03 -14.03 2.09
CA ASP A 167 4.10 -14.50 0.71
C ASP A 167 3.38 -13.54 -0.27
N VAL A 168 2.34 -12.85 0.18
CA VAL A 168 1.69 -11.77 -0.59
C VAL A 168 2.64 -10.58 -0.79
N TYR A 169 3.30 -10.11 0.28
CA TYR A 169 4.32 -9.06 0.16
C TYR A 169 5.43 -9.46 -0.81
N ALA A 170 6.00 -10.66 -0.63
CA ALA A 170 7.06 -11.18 -1.49
C ALA A 170 6.62 -11.28 -2.95
N GLY A 171 5.41 -11.77 -3.22
CA GLY A 171 4.82 -11.86 -4.55
C GLY A 171 4.67 -10.49 -5.21
N LEU A 172 4.11 -9.52 -4.51
CA LEU A 172 3.91 -8.17 -5.05
C LEU A 172 5.23 -7.42 -5.24
N MET A 173 6.22 -7.60 -4.37
CA MET A 173 7.57 -7.05 -4.56
C MET A 173 8.25 -7.69 -5.78
N LYS A 174 8.08 -9.00 -6.00
CA LYS A 174 8.56 -9.69 -7.21
C LYS A 174 7.90 -9.12 -8.46
N LEU A 175 6.58 -8.86 -8.43
CA LEU A 175 5.85 -8.22 -9.52
C LEU A 175 6.43 -6.83 -9.85
N ARG A 176 6.65 -6.00 -8.83
CA ARG A 176 7.23 -4.66 -8.99
C ARG A 176 8.63 -4.71 -9.63
N ASN A 177 9.47 -5.63 -9.17
CA ASN A 177 10.83 -5.78 -9.69
C ASN A 177 10.87 -6.33 -11.13
N ALA A 178 9.94 -7.24 -11.47
CA ALA A 178 9.86 -7.83 -12.81
C ALA A 178 9.21 -6.90 -13.85
N HIS A 179 8.36 -5.97 -13.41
CA HIS A 179 7.56 -5.08 -14.26
C HIS A 179 7.59 -3.64 -13.78
N PRO A 180 8.79 -3.01 -13.67
CA PRO A 180 8.93 -1.65 -13.16
C PRO A 180 8.13 -0.61 -13.95
N GLU A 181 7.84 -0.88 -15.23
CA GLU A 181 7.03 -0.03 -16.11
C GLU A 181 5.56 0.12 -15.66
N LEU A 182 5.07 -0.73 -14.78
CA LEU A 182 3.75 -0.58 -14.15
C LEU A 182 3.78 0.33 -12.92
N PHE A 183 4.97 0.68 -12.42
CA PHE A 183 5.12 1.37 -11.14
C PHE A 183 5.91 2.68 -11.23
N ASP A 184 6.33 3.06 -12.45
CA ASP A 184 7.04 4.30 -12.73
C ASP A 184 6.09 5.49 -12.97
N ALA A 185 6.66 6.66 -13.24
CA ALA A 185 5.92 7.89 -13.47
C ALA A 185 5.10 7.90 -14.80
N ASN A 186 5.34 6.96 -15.70
CA ASN A 186 4.65 6.84 -16.99
C ASN A 186 3.43 5.92 -16.89
N ALA A 187 3.30 5.16 -15.83
CA ALA A 187 2.13 4.33 -15.59
C ALA A 187 0.89 5.19 -15.31
N THR A 188 -0.25 4.73 -15.76
CA THR A 188 -1.53 5.36 -15.44
C THR A 188 -2.29 4.54 -14.42
N LEU A 189 -2.86 5.20 -13.41
CA LEU A 189 -3.68 4.58 -12.38
C LEU A 189 -5.12 5.10 -12.50
N THR A 190 -6.07 4.17 -12.54
CA THR A 190 -7.50 4.43 -12.36
C THR A 190 -7.98 3.56 -11.20
N TRP A 191 -8.61 4.14 -10.21
CA TRP A 191 -9.03 3.41 -9.02
C TRP A 191 -10.31 3.93 -8.38
N LYS A 192 -10.91 3.09 -7.57
CA LYS A 192 -12.03 3.36 -6.66
C LYS A 192 -11.60 2.91 -5.27
N VAL A 193 -11.23 3.83 -4.41
CA VAL A 193 -10.62 3.53 -3.10
C VAL A 193 -11.10 4.48 -2.00
N GLU A 194 -12.15 5.25 -2.31
CA GLU A 194 -12.76 6.17 -1.36
C GLU A 194 -13.59 5.41 -0.31
N THR A 195 -13.97 6.11 0.74
CA THR A 195 -14.89 5.59 1.76
C THR A 195 -16.22 5.13 1.15
N SER A 196 -16.72 5.84 0.16
CA SER A 196 -17.96 5.49 -0.57
C SER A 196 -17.88 4.24 -1.43
N ASP A 197 -16.67 3.75 -1.72
CA ASP A 197 -16.47 2.53 -2.50
C ASP A 197 -16.45 1.26 -1.62
N TRP A 198 -16.52 1.40 -0.31
CA TRP A 198 -16.36 0.29 0.65
C TRP A 198 -17.33 -0.86 0.40
N ASP A 199 -18.62 -0.58 0.37
CA ASP A 199 -19.67 -1.61 0.25
C ASP A 199 -19.77 -2.24 -1.15
N ASN A 200 -19.31 -1.53 -2.17
CA ASN A 200 -19.33 -1.98 -3.56
C ASN A 200 -18.02 -2.65 -4.02
N GLY A 201 -17.07 -2.75 -3.08
CA GLY A 201 -15.72 -3.24 -3.35
C GLY A 201 -14.81 -2.19 -3.98
N ARG A 202 -13.55 -2.19 -3.56
CA ARG A 202 -12.51 -1.31 -4.10
C ARG A 202 -11.81 -1.93 -5.29
N THR A 203 -11.40 -1.10 -6.23
CA THR A 203 -10.72 -1.56 -7.43
C THR A 203 -9.60 -0.62 -7.83
N LEU A 204 -8.57 -1.16 -8.48
CA LEU A 204 -7.59 -0.38 -9.20
C LEU A 204 -7.22 -1.04 -10.53
N LEU A 205 -6.82 -0.21 -11.48
CA LEU A 205 -6.27 -0.60 -12.76
C LEU A 205 -5.03 0.25 -13.03
N VAL A 206 -3.88 -0.40 -13.13
CA VAL A 206 -2.64 0.22 -13.56
C VAL A 206 -2.35 -0.19 -15.01
N LYS A 207 -1.96 0.76 -15.84
CA LYS A 207 -1.55 0.51 -17.22
C LYS A 207 -0.16 1.09 -17.47
N SER A 208 0.73 0.28 -18.00
CA SER A 208 2.02 0.76 -18.50
C SER A 208 1.89 1.35 -19.91
N ILE A 209 2.87 2.13 -20.32
CA ILE A 209 2.99 2.62 -21.72
C ILE A 209 3.17 1.49 -22.72
N THR A 210 3.61 0.30 -22.31
CA THR A 210 3.79 -0.89 -23.15
C THR A 210 2.51 -1.72 -23.33
N GLY A 211 1.40 -1.30 -22.69
CA GLY A 211 0.11 -1.98 -22.78
C GLY A 211 -0.09 -3.09 -21.75
N LYS A 212 0.89 -3.35 -20.87
CA LYS A 212 0.66 -4.24 -19.72
C LYS A 212 -0.33 -3.63 -18.76
N GLN A 213 -1.20 -4.46 -18.19
CA GLN A 213 -2.23 -4.06 -17.25
C GLN A 213 -2.19 -4.92 -16.00
N LEU A 214 -2.36 -4.27 -14.86
CA LEU A 214 -2.50 -4.87 -13.55
C LEU A 214 -3.84 -4.41 -12.96
N VAL A 215 -4.65 -5.34 -12.52
CA VAL A 215 -5.95 -5.08 -11.87
C VAL A 215 -5.95 -5.66 -10.47
N VAL A 216 -6.46 -4.91 -9.51
CA VAL A 216 -6.82 -5.43 -8.18
C VAL A 216 -8.31 -5.20 -7.97
N VAL A 217 -8.97 -6.23 -7.47
CA VAL A 217 -10.37 -6.20 -7.01
C VAL A 217 -10.38 -6.66 -5.56
N GLY A 218 -10.93 -5.88 -4.64
CA GLY A 218 -10.88 -6.15 -3.22
C GLY A 218 -12.19 -5.90 -2.50
N ASN A 219 -12.56 -6.82 -1.62
CA ASN A 219 -13.75 -6.78 -0.79
C ASN A 219 -13.38 -6.56 0.68
N PHE A 220 -13.70 -5.38 1.20
CA PHE A 220 -13.41 -4.98 2.57
C PHE A 220 -14.55 -5.28 3.56
N THR A 221 -15.64 -5.86 3.08
CA THR A 221 -16.84 -6.17 3.88
C THR A 221 -16.81 -7.58 4.47
N HIS A 222 -17.70 -7.87 5.39
CA HIS A 222 -17.85 -9.18 6.05
C HIS A 222 -18.65 -10.22 5.26
N THR A 223 -19.07 -9.89 4.04
CA THR A 223 -19.85 -10.79 3.18
C THR A 223 -19.29 -10.80 1.76
N ALA A 224 -19.45 -11.91 1.05
CA ALA A 224 -19.05 -11.98 -0.35
C ALA A 224 -19.80 -10.94 -1.20
N THR A 225 -19.11 -10.28 -2.12
CA THR A 225 -19.62 -9.15 -2.90
C THR A 225 -19.25 -9.32 -4.38
N ASP A 226 -20.20 -9.04 -5.27
CA ASP A 226 -19.97 -8.97 -6.71
C ASP A 226 -19.43 -7.58 -7.07
N ILE A 227 -18.18 -7.49 -7.44
CA ILE A 227 -17.45 -6.24 -7.67
C ILE A 227 -17.28 -6.01 -9.16
N VAL A 228 -17.58 -4.79 -9.62
CA VAL A 228 -17.41 -4.42 -11.03
C VAL A 228 -15.93 -4.47 -11.42
N PHE A 229 -15.63 -5.25 -12.45
CA PHE A 229 -14.25 -5.37 -12.96
C PHE A 229 -13.83 -4.07 -13.67
N PRO A 230 -12.70 -3.43 -13.28
CA PRO A 230 -12.36 -2.09 -13.76
C PRO A 230 -11.71 -2.05 -15.15
N ALA A 231 -11.54 -3.21 -15.79
CA ALA A 231 -10.93 -3.33 -17.12
C ALA A 231 -11.86 -4.03 -18.11
N THR A 232 -11.40 -4.23 -19.34
CA THR A 232 -12.17 -4.97 -20.36
C THR A 232 -12.28 -6.43 -19.95
N PRO A 233 -13.50 -7.00 -19.87
CA PRO A 233 -13.69 -8.42 -19.66
C PRO A 233 -12.96 -9.27 -20.70
N GLY A 234 -12.53 -10.46 -20.32
CA GLY A 234 -11.79 -11.34 -21.20
C GLY A 234 -10.88 -12.29 -20.42
N ASN A 235 -9.84 -12.80 -21.07
CA ASN A 235 -8.88 -13.69 -20.42
C ASN A 235 -7.83 -12.88 -19.67
N TRP A 236 -7.69 -13.19 -18.39
CA TRP A 236 -6.72 -12.58 -17.47
C TRP A 236 -5.95 -13.66 -16.73
N THR A 237 -4.72 -13.39 -16.37
CA THR A 237 -3.93 -14.25 -15.51
C THR A 237 -4.13 -13.83 -14.05
N ASN A 238 -4.62 -14.73 -13.20
CA ASN A 238 -4.59 -14.53 -11.75
C ASN A 238 -3.13 -14.61 -11.30
N TYR A 239 -2.60 -13.51 -10.82
CA TYR A 239 -1.16 -13.36 -10.56
C TYR A 239 -0.62 -14.37 -9.54
N PHE A 240 -1.36 -14.61 -8.44
CA PHE A 240 -0.88 -15.50 -7.38
C PHE A 240 -1.00 -16.98 -7.72
N THR A 241 -1.98 -17.36 -8.52
CA THR A 241 -2.15 -18.77 -8.92
C THR A 241 -1.48 -19.12 -10.23
N GLY A 242 -1.14 -18.12 -11.04
CA GLY A 242 -0.62 -18.28 -12.41
C GLY A 242 -1.63 -18.84 -13.40
N LYS A 243 -2.92 -18.97 -13.02
CA LYS A 243 -3.96 -19.53 -13.89
C LYS A 243 -4.58 -18.45 -14.76
N SER A 244 -4.81 -18.80 -16.04
CA SER A 244 -5.64 -17.97 -16.92
C SER A 244 -7.13 -18.23 -16.61
N GLU A 245 -7.86 -17.14 -16.44
CA GLU A 245 -9.28 -17.14 -16.09
C GLU A 245 -10.07 -16.23 -17.04
N THR A 246 -11.28 -16.62 -17.43
CA THR A 246 -12.18 -15.73 -18.14
C THR A 246 -12.91 -14.84 -17.14
N VAL A 247 -12.52 -13.56 -17.10
CA VAL A 247 -13.09 -12.57 -16.18
C VAL A 247 -14.27 -11.87 -16.87
N ASN A 248 -15.42 -11.85 -16.21
CA ASN A 248 -16.64 -11.20 -16.65
C ASN A 248 -16.69 -9.72 -16.20
N LYS A 249 -17.85 -9.06 -16.41
CA LYS A 249 -18.08 -7.68 -15.96
C LYS A 249 -18.05 -7.51 -14.44
N GLN A 250 -18.24 -8.59 -13.71
CA GLN A 250 -18.18 -8.63 -12.25
C GLN A 250 -17.36 -9.83 -11.79
N VAL A 251 -16.70 -9.69 -10.65
CA VAL A 251 -15.94 -10.72 -9.96
C VAL A 251 -16.54 -10.90 -8.58
N ASN A 252 -16.96 -12.12 -8.25
CA ASN A 252 -17.39 -12.45 -6.89
C ASN A 252 -16.15 -12.59 -5.99
N VAL A 253 -16.07 -11.78 -4.97
CA VAL A 253 -14.94 -11.76 -4.04
C VAL A 253 -15.45 -12.07 -2.63
N PRO A 254 -14.91 -13.09 -1.95
CA PRO A 254 -15.31 -13.43 -0.58
C PRO A 254 -15.02 -12.28 0.40
N ALA A 255 -15.62 -12.34 1.59
CA ALA A 255 -15.33 -11.41 2.68
C ALA A 255 -13.80 -11.29 2.92
N HIS A 256 -13.32 -10.08 3.09
CA HIS A 256 -11.88 -9.79 3.33
C HIS A 256 -10.95 -10.33 2.24
N GLY A 257 -11.50 -10.64 1.06
CA GLY A 257 -10.79 -11.23 -0.06
C GLY A 257 -10.34 -10.22 -1.11
N TYR A 258 -9.44 -10.69 -1.98
CA TYR A 258 -8.96 -9.90 -3.12
C TYR A 258 -8.54 -10.82 -4.27
N VAL A 259 -8.44 -10.25 -5.46
CA VAL A 259 -7.83 -10.89 -6.62
C VAL A 259 -6.91 -9.89 -7.31
N VAL A 260 -5.74 -10.37 -7.74
CA VAL A 260 -4.80 -9.61 -8.55
C VAL A 260 -4.71 -10.25 -9.92
N TYR A 261 -5.07 -9.50 -10.96
CA TYR A 261 -5.04 -9.96 -12.34
C TYR A 261 -4.02 -9.19 -13.18
N THR A 262 -3.40 -9.88 -14.12
CA THR A 262 -2.54 -9.29 -15.15
C THR A 262 -2.97 -9.77 -16.53
N ASN A 263 -2.66 -8.98 -17.58
CA ASN A 263 -2.90 -9.35 -18.98
C ASN A 263 -1.66 -9.93 -19.67
N PHE A 264 -0.64 -10.32 -18.88
CA PHE A 264 0.64 -10.84 -19.35
C PHE A 264 1.10 -12.04 -18.55
#